data_7ec7251898e8838ff0b9cdae99440868
#
_entry.id   7ec7251898e8838ff0b9cdae99440868
#
_cell.length_a   1.000
_cell.length_b   1.000
_cell.length_c   1.000
_cell.angle_alpha   90.00
_cell.angle_beta   90.00
_cell.angle_gamma   90.00
#
_symmetry.space_group_name_H-M   'P 1'
#
loop_
_entity.id
_entity.type
_entity.pdbx_description
1 polymer ?
#
loop_
_entity_poly.entity_id
_entity_poly.type
_entity_poly.pdbx_seq_one_letter_code
_entity_poly.pdbx_strand_id
1 'polypeptide(L)'
;MKGGNQNINVAYHMDCTDVLWELPENAFDLAVVDPPYGLNIRGDMGRRRGQPRKYKQVFWDAKPPPPEYFRELRRVSRHQVIWGANHFISMLPAADSHCWLCWDKKYSPEVSFASFELAWTNFDLTCKRIALSPV
;
A
#
# COMPACT_ATOMS: atom_id res chain seq x y z
N MET A 1 5.08 14.67 24.92
CA MET A 1 3.98 15.58 24.48
C MET A 1 2.67 15.07 25.04
N LYS A 2 1.85 15.93 25.58
CA LYS A 2 0.50 15.62 26.09
C LYS A 2 -0.32 15.10 24.90
N GLY A 3 -1.10 14.02 25.10
CA GLY A 3 -1.94 13.42 24.07
C GLY A 3 -2.83 14.46 23.38
N GLY A 4 -2.34 14.98 22.26
CA GLY A 4 -3.11 15.86 21.40
C GLY A 4 -4.22 15.03 20.79
N ASN A 5 -5.45 15.52 20.90
CA ASN A 5 -6.59 15.04 20.14
C ASN A 5 -6.13 14.87 18.68
N GLN A 6 -5.92 13.62 18.25
CA GLN A 6 -5.71 13.38 16.83
C GLN A 6 -6.98 13.83 16.12
N ASN A 7 -6.86 14.82 15.27
CA ASN A 7 -8.00 15.29 14.49
C ASN A 7 -8.52 14.13 13.65
N ILE A 8 -9.72 13.68 13.95
CA ILE A 8 -10.40 12.62 13.21
C ILE A 8 -10.81 13.17 11.84
N ASN A 9 -10.67 12.38 10.79
CA ASN A 9 -11.03 12.75 9.39
C ASN A 9 -10.22 13.91 8.80
N VAL A 10 -8.91 13.92 9.03
CA VAL A 10 -7.99 14.90 8.44
C VAL A 10 -7.09 14.21 7.40
N ALA A 11 -6.91 14.85 6.26
CA ALA A 11 -5.91 14.47 5.27
C ALA A 11 -4.68 15.37 5.41
N TYR A 12 -3.49 14.76 5.45
CA TYR A 12 -2.21 15.46 5.50
C TYR A 12 -1.48 15.27 4.17
N HIS A 13 -1.05 16.36 3.56
CA HIS A 13 -0.22 16.33 2.35
C HIS A 13 1.24 16.58 2.73
N MET A 14 1.93 15.52 3.12
CA MET A 14 3.32 15.56 3.57
C MET A 14 3.96 14.16 3.45
N ASP A 15 5.27 14.07 3.67
CA ASP A 15 5.93 12.78 3.78
C ASP A 15 5.41 12.02 5.02
N CYS A 16 4.90 10.83 4.79
CA CYS A 16 4.33 10.02 5.87
C CYS A 16 5.39 9.57 6.88
N THR A 17 6.65 9.45 6.47
CA THR A 17 7.75 9.03 7.34
C THR A 17 8.00 10.05 8.45
N ASP A 18 7.89 11.34 8.13
CA ASP A 18 8.05 12.42 9.11
C ASP A 18 6.97 12.34 10.22
N VAL A 19 5.75 11.98 9.82
CA VAL A 19 4.65 11.79 10.78
C VAL A 19 4.81 10.53 11.61
N LEU A 20 5.18 9.42 10.98
CA LEU A 20 5.30 8.13 11.67
C LEU A 20 6.28 8.20 12.85
N TRP A 21 7.39 8.90 12.71
CA TRP A 21 8.42 8.98 13.76
C TRP A 21 7.98 9.78 14.99
N GLU A 22 7.07 10.71 14.83
CA GLU A 22 6.53 11.53 15.93
C GLU A 22 5.37 10.85 16.68
N LEU A 23 4.73 9.86 16.08
CA LEU A 23 3.58 9.19 16.66
C LEU A 23 3.99 8.21 17.77
N PRO A 24 3.21 8.08 18.84
CA PRO A 24 3.44 7.08 19.87
C PRO A 24 3.19 5.67 19.36
N GLU A 25 3.70 4.69 20.08
CA GLU A 25 3.40 3.28 19.85
C GLU A 25 1.88 3.02 19.93
N ASN A 26 1.37 2.21 19.01
CA ASN A 26 -0.05 1.88 18.89
C ASN A 26 -0.98 3.11 18.82
N ALA A 27 -0.54 4.17 18.16
CA ALA A 27 -1.34 5.38 17.91
C ALA A 27 -2.63 5.09 17.13
N PHE A 28 -2.61 4.04 16.29
CA PHE A 28 -3.75 3.62 15.47
C PHE A 28 -4.13 2.16 15.74
N ASP A 29 -5.41 1.86 15.66
CA ASP A 29 -5.88 0.47 15.70
C ASP A 29 -5.60 -0.26 14.38
N LEU A 30 -5.66 0.45 13.25
CA LEU A 30 -5.44 -0.08 11.92
C LEU A 30 -4.72 0.93 11.03
N ALA A 31 -3.67 0.48 10.34
CA ALA A 31 -3.09 1.19 9.22
C ALA A 31 -3.39 0.45 7.91
N VAL A 32 -3.92 1.17 6.93
CA VAL A 32 -4.11 0.69 5.55
C VAL A 32 -3.23 1.53 4.65
N VAL A 33 -2.25 0.91 4.02
CA VAL A 33 -1.24 1.61 3.23
C VAL A 33 -1.05 0.99 1.85
N ASP A 34 -0.77 1.84 0.88
CA ASP A 34 -0.44 1.48 -0.50
C ASP A 34 0.83 2.24 -0.90
N PRO A 35 2.00 1.78 -0.43
CA PRO A 35 3.26 2.48 -0.69
C PRO A 35 3.72 2.27 -2.13
N PRO A 36 4.63 3.11 -2.66
CA PRO A 36 5.20 2.92 -3.98
C PRO A 36 5.92 1.57 -4.09
N TYR A 37 5.69 0.85 -5.20
CA TYR A 37 6.20 -0.51 -5.40
C TYR A 37 7.63 -0.55 -5.97
N GLY A 38 8.16 0.58 -6.41
CA GLY A 38 9.46 0.65 -7.06
C GLY A 38 9.46 0.13 -8.49
N LEU A 39 8.31 0.06 -9.14
CA LEU A 39 8.15 -0.48 -10.49
C LEU A 39 8.59 0.51 -11.58
N ASN A 40 8.82 1.78 -11.21
CA ASN A 40 9.19 2.87 -12.13
C ASN A 40 8.29 2.88 -13.40
N ILE A 41 6.98 2.79 -13.18
CA ILE A 41 5.99 2.68 -14.25
C ILE A 41 6.09 3.90 -15.16
N ARG A 42 6.43 3.66 -16.42
CA ARG A 42 6.44 4.73 -17.43
C ARG A 42 5.01 5.14 -17.75
N GLY A 43 4.78 6.45 -17.93
CA GLY A 43 3.46 7.04 -18.17
C GLY A 43 2.75 6.62 -19.47
N ASP A 44 3.34 5.67 -20.22
CA ASP A 44 2.76 5.08 -21.42
C ASP A 44 2.09 3.72 -21.21
N MET A 45 2.14 3.20 -19.98
CA MET A 45 1.47 1.95 -19.63
C MET A 45 -0.04 2.18 -19.43
N GLY A 46 -0.85 1.28 -19.97
CA GLY A 46 -2.31 1.34 -19.84
C GLY A 46 -3.02 1.86 -21.07
N ARG A 47 -2.57 1.50 -22.26
CA ARG A 47 -3.26 1.82 -23.52
C ARG A 47 -4.58 1.06 -23.63
N ARG A 48 -5.70 1.74 -23.42
CA ARG A 48 -6.92 1.36 -24.13
C ARG A 48 -6.70 1.70 -25.60
N ARG A 49 -7.05 0.78 -26.52
CA ARG A 49 -6.92 0.91 -27.97
C ARG A 49 -6.92 2.37 -28.44
N GLY A 50 -5.79 2.86 -28.96
CA GLY A 50 -5.71 4.00 -29.88
C GLY A 50 -5.51 5.40 -29.31
N GLN A 51 -5.42 5.61 -28.00
CA GLN A 51 -5.20 6.95 -27.43
C GLN A 51 -3.94 6.97 -26.54
N PRO A 52 -2.87 7.68 -26.93
CA PRO A 52 -1.74 7.91 -26.06
C PRO A 52 -2.15 8.91 -24.97
N ARG A 53 -2.38 8.44 -23.75
CA ARG A 53 -2.48 9.34 -22.59
C ARG A 53 -1.07 9.81 -22.24
N LYS A 54 -0.76 11.07 -22.49
CA LYS A 54 0.45 11.72 -21.97
C LYS A 54 0.26 11.99 -20.46
N TYR A 55 0.62 11.03 -19.63
CA TYR A 55 0.79 11.32 -18.21
C TYR A 55 2.14 12.03 -18.02
N LYS A 56 2.14 13.06 -17.19
CA LYS A 56 3.37 13.69 -16.72
C LYS A 56 4.19 12.61 -16.03
N GLN A 57 5.45 12.42 -16.45
CA GLN A 57 6.31 11.43 -15.83
C GLN A 57 6.53 11.82 -14.37
N VAL A 58 6.11 10.98 -13.45
CA VAL A 58 6.23 11.21 -12.00
C VAL A 58 7.15 10.14 -11.44
N PHE A 59 8.16 10.54 -10.70
CA PHE A 59 9.20 9.64 -10.19
C PHE A 59 8.92 9.11 -8.77
N TRP A 60 7.71 9.31 -8.25
CA TRP A 60 7.34 8.89 -6.90
C TRP A 60 7.39 7.37 -6.70
N ASP A 61 7.22 6.57 -7.76
CA ASP A 61 7.29 5.10 -7.73
C ASP A 61 8.66 4.55 -8.15
N ALA A 62 9.73 5.34 -8.01
CA ALA A 62 11.07 4.92 -8.43
C ALA A 62 11.70 3.90 -7.48
N LYS A 63 11.32 3.90 -6.20
CA LYS A 63 11.83 3.00 -5.17
C LYS A 63 10.74 2.66 -4.16
N PRO A 64 10.74 1.41 -3.63
CA PRO A 64 9.88 1.09 -2.48
C PRO A 64 10.37 1.83 -1.24
N PRO A 65 9.53 1.96 -0.20
CA PRO A 65 9.96 2.50 1.08
C PRO A 65 11.09 1.67 1.70
N PRO A 66 11.97 2.29 2.49
CA PRO A 66 13.02 1.55 3.16
C PRO A 66 12.45 0.65 4.30
N PRO A 67 13.21 -0.36 4.77
CA PRO A 67 12.75 -1.23 5.86
C PRO A 67 12.32 -0.50 7.14
N GLU A 68 12.93 0.68 7.39
CA GLU A 68 12.58 1.54 8.52
C GLU A 68 11.11 1.97 8.50
N TYR A 69 10.58 2.29 7.33
CA TYR A 69 9.17 2.65 7.16
C TYR A 69 8.25 1.55 7.68
N PHE A 70 8.52 0.30 7.32
CA PHE A 70 7.67 -0.83 7.73
C PHE A 70 7.80 -1.13 9.23
N ARG A 71 8.97 -0.90 9.83
CA ARG A 71 9.16 -1.01 11.29
C ARG A 71 8.34 0.04 12.04
N GLU A 72 8.40 1.30 11.57
CA GLU A 72 7.64 2.39 12.18
C GLU A 72 6.14 2.20 11.98
N LEU A 73 5.69 1.78 10.79
CA LEU A 73 4.29 1.46 10.53
C LEU A 73 3.77 0.42 11.53
N ARG A 74 4.56 -0.63 11.79
CA ARG A 74 4.23 -1.66 12.77
C ARG A 74 4.24 -1.13 14.20
N ARG A 75 5.12 -0.21 14.53
CA ARG A 75 5.21 0.40 15.86
C ARG A 75 3.98 1.27 16.17
N VAL A 76 3.55 2.08 15.21
CA VAL A 76 2.46 3.04 15.42
C VAL A 76 1.06 2.45 15.22
N SER A 77 0.94 1.23 14.72
CA SER A 77 -0.36 0.61 14.48
C SER A 77 -0.44 -0.82 14.98
N ARG A 78 -1.59 -1.20 15.53
CA ARG A 78 -1.86 -2.56 16.04
C ARG A 78 -2.03 -3.55 14.90
N HIS A 79 -2.78 -3.13 13.88
CA HIS A 79 -3.06 -3.93 12.70
C HIS A 79 -2.62 -3.20 11.44
N GLN A 80 -2.18 -3.97 10.45
CA GLN A 80 -1.73 -3.43 9.17
C GLN A 80 -2.39 -4.16 8.00
N VAL A 81 -2.71 -3.41 6.95
CA VAL A 81 -3.00 -3.88 5.59
C VAL A 81 -2.04 -3.15 4.66
N ILE A 82 -1.13 -3.90 4.03
CA ILE A 82 -0.06 -3.34 3.19
C ILE A 82 -0.24 -3.85 1.77
N TRP A 83 -0.76 -3.00 0.89
CA TRP A 83 -0.95 -3.32 -0.52
C TRP A 83 0.40 -3.42 -1.26
N GLY A 84 0.44 -4.24 -2.29
CA GLY A 84 1.65 -4.46 -3.08
C GLY A 84 2.80 -5.15 -2.34
N ALA A 85 2.54 -5.76 -1.19
CA ALA A 85 3.56 -6.34 -0.32
C ALA A 85 4.41 -7.44 -0.99
N ASN A 86 3.90 -8.06 -2.05
CA ASN A 86 4.66 -9.01 -2.88
C ASN A 86 5.89 -8.38 -3.56
N HIS A 87 5.97 -7.04 -3.67
CA HIS A 87 7.12 -6.33 -4.26
C HIS A 87 8.24 -6.06 -3.25
N PHE A 88 7.97 -6.17 -1.94
CA PHE A 88 8.93 -5.84 -0.88
C PHE A 88 8.83 -6.74 0.36
N ILE A 89 8.48 -7.99 0.17
CA ILE A 89 8.28 -8.98 1.25
C ILE A 89 9.49 -9.07 2.19
N SER A 90 10.71 -8.99 1.64
CA SER A 90 11.97 -9.05 2.40
C SER A 90 12.19 -7.84 3.33
N MET A 91 11.44 -6.77 3.14
CA MET A 91 11.53 -5.55 3.96
C MET A 91 10.52 -5.54 5.11
N LEU A 92 9.56 -6.46 5.11
CA LEU A 92 8.55 -6.55 6.16
C LEU A 92 9.19 -7.09 7.44
N PRO A 93 8.85 -6.54 8.62
CA PRO A 93 9.37 -7.01 9.92
C PRO A 93 9.01 -8.46 10.24
N ALA A 94 7.88 -8.93 9.69
CA ALA A 94 7.44 -10.32 9.73
C ALA A 94 6.80 -10.62 8.38
N ALA A 95 7.46 -11.46 7.57
CA ALA A 95 6.98 -11.79 6.22
C ALA A 95 5.81 -12.78 6.26
N ASP A 96 5.82 -13.71 7.21
CA ASP A 96 4.76 -14.70 7.36
C ASP A 96 3.45 -14.04 7.80
N SER A 97 2.35 -14.44 7.18
CA SER A 97 1.01 -13.99 7.52
C SER A 97 0.00 -15.09 7.27
N HIS A 98 -0.94 -15.27 8.21
CA HIS A 98 -2.08 -16.15 8.07
C HIS A 98 -3.15 -15.59 7.13
N CYS A 99 -3.17 -14.26 6.92
CA CYS A 99 -4.20 -13.58 6.16
C CYS A 99 -3.62 -12.65 5.10
N TRP A 100 -3.63 -13.09 3.87
CA TRP A 100 -3.45 -12.23 2.71
C TRP A 100 -4.81 -11.83 2.13
N LEU A 101 -4.91 -10.58 1.65
CA LEU A 101 -6.05 -10.13 0.87
C LEU A 101 -5.69 -10.18 -0.61
N CYS A 102 -6.58 -10.72 -1.42
CA CYS A 102 -6.46 -10.74 -2.87
C CYS A 102 -7.59 -9.90 -3.45
N TRP A 103 -7.26 -8.75 -4.05
CA TRP A 103 -8.24 -7.98 -4.81
C TRP A 103 -8.24 -8.43 -6.27
N ASP A 104 -9.26 -9.19 -6.64
CA ASP A 104 -9.53 -9.59 -8.01
C ASP A 104 -10.26 -8.45 -8.74
N LYS A 105 -9.58 -7.85 -9.71
CA LYS A 105 -10.07 -6.71 -10.50
C LYS A 105 -11.08 -7.10 -11.57
N LYS A 106 -11.32 -8.39 -11.76
CA LYS A 106 -12.22 -8.93 -12.80
C LYS A 106 -11.86 -8.46 -14.22
N TYR A 107 -10.58 -8.23 -14.49
CA TYR A 107 -10.17 -7.89 -15.84
C TYR A 107 -10.31 -9.08 -16.80
N SER A 108 -10.61 -8.75 -18.07
CA SER A 108 -10.51 -9.73 -19.15
C SER A 108 -9.06 -10.23 -19.27
N PRO A 109 -8.83 -11.52 -19.62
CA PRO A 109 -7.49 -12.07 -19.85
C PRO A 109 -6.65 -11.31 -20.87
N GLU A 110 -7.28 -10.52 -21.74
CA GLU A 110 -6.62 -9.73 -22.78
C GLU A 110 -6.02 -8.41 -22.25
N VAL A 111 -6.29 -8.05 -20.99
CA VAL A 111 -5.79 -6.82 -20.38
C VAL A 111 -4.38 -7.07 -19.86
N SER A 112 -3.43 -6.20 -20.24
CA SER A 112 -2.02 -6.30 -19.84
C SER A 112 -1.74 -5.91 -18.37
N PHE A 113 -2.73 -5.41 -17.65
CA PHE A 113 -2.59 -5.09 -16.23
C PHE A 113 -2.70 -6.33 -15.34
N ALA A 114 -2.13 -6.24 -14.14
CA ALA A 114 -2.30 -7.25 -13.12
C ALA A 114 -3.80 -7.51 -12.87
N SER A 115 -4.22 -8.76 -13.02
CA SER A 115 -5.62 -9.17 -12.83
C SER A 115 -6.06 -9.12 -11.37
N PHE A 116 -5.11 -9.15 -10.45
CA PHE A 116 -5.36 -8.99 -9.02
C PHE A 116 -4.19 -8.28 -8.33
N GLU A 117 -4.44 -7.75 -7.15
CA GLU A 117 -3.43 -7.21 -6.25
C GLU A 117 -3.47 -7.93 -4.89
N LEU A 118 -2.33 -7.98 -4.24
CA LEU A 118 -2.17 -8.64 -2.95
C LEU A 118 -1.86 -7.62 -1.86
N ALA A 119 -2.51 -7.79 -0.71
CA ALA A 119 -2.12 -7.10 0.50
C ALA A 119 -1.71 -8.09 1.58
N TRP A 120 -0.58 -7.82 2.21
CA TRP A 120 -0.15 -8.48 3.43
C TRP A 120 -0.92 -7.88 4.63
N THR A 121 -1.29 -8.73 5.58
CA THR A 121 -1.87 -8.29 6.84
C THR A 121 -1.26 -9.03 8.02
N ASN A 122 -1.35 -8.47 9.22
CA ASN A 122 -1.02 -9.17 10.45
C ASN A 122 -2.26 -9.76 11.17
N PHE A 123 -3.36 -9.94 10.44
CA PHE A 123 -4.56 -10.54 11.02
C PHE A 123 -4.40 -12.05 11.22
N ASP A 124 -4.90 -12.55 12.33
CA ASP A 124 -5.03 -13.99 12.59
C ASP A 124 -6.35 -14.52 11.98
N LEU A 125 -6.45 -14.43 10.66
CA LEU A 125 -7.60 -14.85 9.86
C LEU A 125 -7.12 -15.65 8.64
N THR A 126 -8.01 -16.35 7.97
CA THR A 126 -7.73 -16.97 6.67
C THR A 126 -7.68 -15.93 5.55
N CYS A 127 -6.93 -16.22 4.49
CA CYS A 127 -6.88 -15.37 3.30
C CYS A 127 -8.27 -15.06 2.74
N LYS A 128 -8.45 -13.85 2.23
CA LYS A 128 -9.73 -13.37 1.68
C LYS A 128 -9.56 -12.87 0.25
N ARG A 129 -10.55 -13.19 -0.58
CA ARG A 129 -10.69 -12.64 -1.93
C ARG A 129 -11.76 -11.56 -1.94
N ILE A 130 -11.43 -10.42 -2.53
CA ILE A 130 -12.34 -9.30 -2.79
C ILE A 130 -12.47 -9.21 -4.31
N ALA A 131 -13.66 -9.39 -4.85
CA ALA A 131 -13.90 -9.37 -6.29
C ALA A 131 -14.67 -8.11 -6.67
N LEU A 132 -13.96 -7.07 -7.13
CA LEU A 132 -14.51 -5.75 -7.45
C LEU A 132 -13.76 -5.17 -8.66
N SER A 133 -14.50 -4.81 -9.70
CA SER A 133 -13.92 -4.08 -10.83
C SER A 133 -13.48 -2.69 -10.41
N PRO A 134 -12.28 -2.22 -10.82
CA PRO A 134 -11.93 -0.82 -10.71
C PRO A 134 -12.92 0.01 -11.53
N VAL A 135 -13.28 1.19 -11.04
CA VAL A 135 -14.17 2.15 -11.72
C VAL A 135 -13.46 2.83 -12.89
#